data_110e2e10e95bf6c39660f137d5622848
#
_entry.id   110e2e10e95bf6c39660f137d5622848
#
_cell.length_a   1.000
_cell.length_b   1.000
_cell.length_c   1.000
_cell.angle_alpha   90.00
_cell.angle_beta   90.00
_cell.angle_gamma   90.00
#
_symmetry.space_group_name_H-M   'P 1'
#
loop_
_entity.id
_entity.type
_entity.pdbx_description
1 polymer ?
#
loop_
_entity_poly.entity_id
_entity_poly.type
_entity_poly.pdbx_seq_one_letter_code
_entity_poly.pdbx_strand_id
1 'polypeptide(L)'
;MGAAASAGMRAFEIAQPGGPEVLRACTRPRPEPKAGELLIAVQASGINRPDVLQRKGLYPMPPGVSDLPGLEVAGTVMAGDAAELAAAGLAVGDAVCALVAGGGYAEVCAAPVGQCLPVPTGLTM
;
A
#
# COMPACT_ATOMS: atom_id res chain seq x y z
N MET A 1 23.65 9.95 0.38
CA MET A 1 23.13 9.95 -0.28
C MET A 1 21.85 9.50 -0.33
N GLY A 2 21.50 8.63 -0.01
CA GLY A 2 20.24 8.01 -0.18
C GLY A 2 19.01 8.80 0.23
N ALA A 3 19.16 9.74 1.07
CA ALA A 3 18.05 10.56 1.52
C ALA A 3 17.27 11.19 0.36
N ALA A 4 17.97 11.51 -0.70
CA ALA A 4 17.34 12.13 -1.87
C ALA A 4 16.37 11.19 -2.59
N ALA A 5 16.45 9.88 -2.33
CA ALA A 5 15.61 8.92 -3.01
C ALA A 5 14.18 8.90 -2.48
N SER A 6 13.96 9.45 -1.30
CA SER A 6 12.65 9.38 -0.67
C SER A 6 11.76 10.52 -1.14
N ALA A 7 11.21 10.39 -2.34
CA ALA A 7 10.22 11.34 -2.83
C ALA A 7 8.96 11.28 -1.98
N GLY A 8 8.32 12.41 -1.79
CA GLY A 8 7.05 12.49 -1.09
C GLY A 8 5.92 11.88 -1.92
N MET A 9 4.95 11.35 -1.22
CA MET A 9 3.70 10.88 -1.82
C MET A 9 2.52 11.43 -1.05
N ARG A 10 1.38 11.54 -1.72
CA ARG A 10 0.14 11.89 -1.05
C ARG A 10 -0.45 10.63 -0.41
N ALA A 11 -1.02 10.80 0.78
CA ALA A 11 -1.65 9.73 1.52
C ALA A 11 -2.75 10.31 2.40
N PHE A 12 -3.54 9.43 3.02
CA PHE A 12 -4.49 9.82 4.05
C PHE A 12 -4.09 9.16 5.36
N GLU A 13 -3.95 9.98 6.38
CA GLU A 13 -3.59 9.49 7.71
C GLU A 13 -4.76 9.67 8.68
N ILE A 14 -4.68 8.97 9.80
CA ILE A 14 -5.57 9.16 10.93
C ILE A 14 -4.84 10.07 11.91
N ALA A 15 -5.27 11.33 12.01
CA ALA A 15 -4.58 12.31 12.85
C ALA A 15 -4.67 11.96 14.34
N GLN A 16 -5.80 11.39 14.74
CA GLN A 16 -6.07 10.94 16.10
C GLN A 16 -7.29 10.04 16.05
N PRO A 17 -7.53 9.16 17.03
CA PRO A 17 -8.74 8.34 17.01
C PRO A 17 -10.00 9.21 17.02
N GLY A 18 -11.00 8.83 16.21
CA GLY A 18 -12.23 9.59 16.16
C GLY A 18 -13.12 9.24 14.98
N GLY A 19 -14.00 10.18 14.66
CA GLY A 19 -14.93 10.07 13.53
C GLY A 19 -14.27 10.33 12.17
N PRO A 20 -15.08 10.40 11.11
CA PRO A 20 -14.52 10.58 9.75
C PRO A 20 -13.64 11.81 9.58
N GLU A 21 -13.84 12.85 10.38
CA GLU A 21 -13.10 14.10 10.31
C GLU A 21 -11.62 13.96 10.66
N VAL A 22 -11.22 12.86 11.30
CA VAL A 22 -9.80 12.65 11.65
C VAL A 22 -8.99 12.10 10.50
N LEU A 23 -9.61 11.69 9.39
CA LEU A 23 -8.90 11.33 8.18
C LEU A 23 -8.41 12.60 7.49
N ARG A 24 -7.11 12.70 7.29
CA ARG A 24 -6.49 13.90 6.73
C ARG A 24 -5.57 13.54 5.58
N ALA A 25 -5.62 14.36 4.53
CA ALA A 25 -4.62 14.31 3.50
C ALA A 25 -3.27 14.73 4.08
N CYS A 26 -2.22 14.01 3.71
CA CYS A 26 -0.87 14.28 4.19
C CYS A 26 0.15 13.92 3.11
N THR A 27 1.39 14.34 3.36
CA THR A 27 2.54 13.93 2.54
C THR A 27 3.43 13.05 3.40
N ARG A 28 3.77 11.89 2.87
CA ARG A 28 4.64 10.92 3.52
C ARG A 28 5.76 10.52 2.59
N PRO A 29 6.91 10.07 3.11
CA PRO A 29 7.93 9.45 2.27
C PRO A 29 7.37 8.21 1.58
N ARG A 30 7.80 7.98 0.34
CA ARG A 30 7.48 6.72 -0.33
C ARG A 30 8.10 5.56 0.45
N PRO A 31 7.39 4.44 0.60
CA PRO A 31 7.97 3.27 1.25
C PRO A 31 9.09 2.68 0.40
N GLU A 32 10.06 2.05 1.04
CA GLU A 32 11.06 1.24 0.38
C GLU A 32 10.67 -0.23 0.53
N PRO A 33 10.78 -1.04 -0.53
CA PRO A 33 10.43 -2.45 -0.42
C PRO A 33 11.47 -3.17 0.44
N LYS A 34 10.97 -3.95 1.39
CA LYS A 34 11.79 -4.89 2.14
C LYS A 34 11.99 -6.15 1.29
N ALA A 35 12.87 -7.05 1.74
CA ALA A 35 13.02 -8.35 1.09
C ALA A 35 11.65 -9.03 1.00
N GLY A 36 11.32 -9.55 -0.18
CA GLY A 36 10.03 -10.20 -0.43
C GLY A 36 8.88 -9.25 -0.73
N GLU A 37 9.14 -7.95 -0.82
CA GLU A 37 8.12 -6.95 -1.14
C GLU A 37 8.36 -6.32 -2.51
N LEU A 38 7.28 -5.80 -3.08
CA LEU A 38 7.31 -4.95 -4.26
C LEU A 38 6.61 -3.63 -3.94
N LEU A 39 6.78 -2.64 -4.81
CA LEU A 39 6.04 -1.38 -4.71
C LEU A 39 4.96 -1.34 -5.77
N ILE A 40 3.79 -0.87 -5.38
CA ILE A 40 2.65 -0.67 -6.26
C ILE A 40 2.38 0.83 -6.38
N ALA A 41 2.29 1.32 -7.61
CA ALA A 41 1.72 2.64 -7.90
C ALA A 41 0.21 2.48 -7.81
N VAL A 42 -0.37 2.95 -6.72
CA VAL A 42 -1.77 2.68 -6.38
C VAL A 42 -2.71 3.52 -7.24
N GLN A 43 -3.69 2.87 -7.85
CA GLN A 43 -4.76 3.53 -8.59
C GLN A 43 -6.08 3.46 -7.85
N ALA A 44 -6.28 2.46 -7.02
CA ALA A 44 -7.49 2.31 -6.23
C ALA A 44 -7.18 1.60 -4.92
N SER A 45 -7.86 2.01 -3.86
CA SER A 45 -7.77 1.38 -2.55
C SER A 45 -9.18 0.99 -2.11
N GLY A 46 -9.32 -0.21 -1.57
CA GLY A 46 -10.60 -0.64 -1.02
C GLY A 46 -10.79 -0.06 0.38
N ILE A 47 -12.05 0.12 0.75
CA ILE A 47 -12.44 0.55 2.09
C ILE A 47 -13.05 -0.66 2.80
N ASN A 48 -12.51 -0.99 3.96
CA ASN A 48 -12.92 -2.18 4.69
C ASN A 48 -13.22 -1.86 6.14
N ARG A 49 -13.97 -2.73 6.80
CA ARG A 49 -14.35 -2.52 8.19
C ARG A 49 -13.17 -2.27 9.13
N PRO A 50 -12.04 -2.99 9.03
CA PRO A 50 -10.89 -2.69 9.87
C PRO A 50 -10.37 -1.26 9.75
N ASP A 51 -10.52 -0.61 8.60
CA ASP A 51 -10.11 0.79 8.43
C ASP A 51 -10.90 1.70 9.36
N VAL A 52 -12.20 1.43 9.48
CA VAL A 52 -13.08 2.17 10.40
C VAL A 52 -12.67 1.93 11.85
N LEU A 53 -12.35 0.69 12.19
CA LEU A 53 -11.89 0.35 13.53
C LEU A 53 -10.55 1.00 13.86
N GLN A 54 -9.64 1.01 12.90
CA GLN A 54 -8.35 1.70 13.05
C GLN A 54 -8.56 3.20 13.29
N ARG A 55 -9.43 3.81 12.49
CA ARG A 55 -9.77 5.23 12.67
C ARG A 55 -10.29 5.52 14.08
N LYS A 56 -11.09 4.62 14.64
CA LYS A 56 -11.64 4.76 16.00
C LYS A 56 -10.63 4.41 17.09
N GLY A 57 -9.45 3.93 16.74
CA GLY A 57 -8.46 3.50 17.73
C GLY A 57 -8.70 2.11 18.30
N LEU A 58 -9.52 1.30 17.62
CA LEU A 58 -9.93 -0.04 18.09
C LEU A 58 -9.26 -1.18 17.31
N TYR A 59 -8.28 -0.86 16.46
CA TYR A 59 -7.60 -1.85 15.64
C TYR A 59 -6.10 -1.56 15.70
N PRO A 60 -5.40 -2.09 16.71
CA PRO A 60 -3.97 -1.82 16.86
C PRO A 60 -3.19 -2.44 15.70
N MET A 61 -2.25 -1.66 15.16
CA MET A 61 -1.42 -2.10 14.06
C MET A 61 -0.26 -2.94 14.59
N PRO A 62 0.07 -4.06 13.92
CA PRO A 62 1.25 -4.84 14.29
C PRO A 62 2.53 -4.02 14.17
N PRO A 63 3.57 -4.33 14.96
CA PRO A 63 4.86 -3.67 14.82
C PRO A 63 5.42 -3.82 13.41
N GLY A 64 6.01 -2.75 12.87
CA GLY A 64 6.63 -2.75 11.56
C GLY A 64 5.67 -2.54 10.40
N VAL A 65 4.38 -2.46 10.66
CA VAL A 65 3.37 -2.17 9.64
C VAL A 65 3.18 -0.64 9.57
N SER A 66 2.89 -0.15 8.37
CA SER A 66 2.57 1.28 8.18
C SER A 66 1.39 1.68 9.06
N ASP A 67 1.46 2.87 9.64
CA ASP A 67 0.36 3.44 10.41
C ASP A 67 -0.76 3.99 9.51
N LEU A 68 -0.51 4.11 8.21
CA LEU A 68 -1.54 4.53 7.28
C LEU A 68 -2.59 3.42 7.13
N PRO A 69 -3.88 3.78 7.06
CA PRO A 69 -4.92 2.78 6.84
C PRO A 69 -4.90 2.22 5.43
N GLY A 70 -5.76 1.23 5.19
CA GLY A 70 -5.94 0.62 3.89
C GLY A 70 -5.31 -0.76 3.81
N LEU A 71 -6.15 -1.78 3.57
CA LEU A 71 -5.77 -3.19 3.59
C LEU A 71 -5.77 -3.83 2.22
N GLU A 72 -6.22 -3.12 1.18
CA GLU A 72 -6.18 -3.64 -0.18
C GLU A 72 -6.00 -2.52 -1.19
N VAL A 73 -5.26 -2.82 -2.23
CA VAL A 73 -4.96 -1.86 -3.30
C VAL A 73 -5.00 -2.56 -4.64
N ALA A 74 -5.20 -1.78 -5.69
CA ALA A 74 -4.98 -2.18 -7.05
C ALA A 74 -4.14 -1.11 -7.74
N GLY A 75 -3.22 -1.52 -8.57
CA GLY A 75 -2.34 -0.59 -9.25
C GLY A 75 -1.33 -1.31 -10.13
N THR A 76 -0.23 -0.66 -10.39
CA THR A 76 0.82 -1.14 -11.27
C THR A 76 2.09 -1.39 -10.47
N VAL A 77 2.72 -2.54 -10.72
CA VAL A 77 4.04 -2.82 -10.11
C VAL A 77 5.03 -1.80 -10.63
N MET A 78 5.64 -1.04 -9.73
CA MET A 78 6.59 0.00 -10.10
C MET A 78 8.03 -0.32 -9.73
N ALA A 79 8.26 -1.23 -8.80
CA ALA A 79 9.60 -1.62 -8.37
C ALA A 79 9.55 -2.94 -7.60
N GLY A 80 10.67 -3.65 -7.57
CA GLY A 80 10.84 -4.88 -6.82
C GLY A 80 12.08 -5.60 -7.28
N ASP A 81 12.51 -6.62 -6.54
CA ASP A 81 13.62 -7.46 -6.95
C ASP A 81 13.23 -8.29 -8.17
N ALA A 82 14.03 -8.23 -9.22
CA ALA A 82 13.70 -8.87 -10.49
C ALA A 82 13.51 -10.39 -10.35
N ALA A 83 14.33 -11.04 -9.54
CA ALA A 83 14.24 -12.48 -9.36
C ALA A 83 13.00 -12.87 -8.56
N GLU A 84 12.67 -12.10 -7.52
CA GLU A 84 11.46 -12.33 -6.74
C GLU A 84 10.20 -12.12 -7.58
N LEU A 85 10.17 -11.06 -8.37
CA LEU A 85 9.05 -10.81 -9.28
C LEU A 85 8.89 -11.93 -10.30
N ALA A 86 9.98 -12.34 -10.94
CA ALA A 86 9.94 -13.39 -11.94
C ALA A 86 9.45 -14.72 -11.33
N ALA A 87 9.90 -15.05 -10.13
CA ALA A 87 9.46 -16.25 -9.43
C ALA A 87 7.94 -16.25 -9.17
N ALA A 88 7.35 -15.08 -9.02
CA ALA A 88 5.92 -14.93 -8.80
C ALA A 88 5.13 -14.74 -10.12
N GLY A 89 5.81 -14.75 -11.26
CA GLY A 89 5.18 -14.50 -12.55
C GLY A 89 4.80 -13.07 -12.78
N LEU A 90 5.47 -12.13 -12.12
CA LEU A 90 5.19 -10.71 -12.20
C LEU A 90 6.37 -9.96 -12.81
N ALA A 91 6.09 -8.76 -13.31
CA ALA A 91 7.10 -7.84 -13.83
C ALA A 91 6.67 -6.40 -13.54
N VAL A 92 7.64 -5.50 -13.52
CA VAL A 92 7.35 -4.06 -13.45
C VAL A 92 6.45 -3.69 -14.64
N GLY A 93 5.41 -2.93 -14.36
CA GLY A 93 4.39 -2.55 -15.34
C GLY A 93 3.14 -3.41 -15.29
N ASP A 94 3.15 -4.54 -14.60
CA ASP A 94 1.97 -5.40 -14.50
C ASP A 94 0.88 -4.77 -13.62
N ALA A 95 -0.36 -4.96 -14.03
CA ALA A 95 -1.53 -4.58 -13.25
C ALA A 95 -1.80 -5.65 -12.19
N VAL A 96 -1.82 -5.25 -10.93
CA VAL A 96 -2.00 -6.18 -9.80
C VAL A 96 -2.99 -5.64 -8.80
N CYS A 97 -3.57 -6.55 -8.02
CA CYS A 97 -4.25 -6.21 -6.78
C CYS A 97 -3.57 -6.95 -5.64
N ALA A 98 -3.63 -6.39 -4.45
CA ALA A 98 -2.90 -6.95 -3.32
C ALA A 98 -3.64 -6.72 -2.02
N LEU A 99 -3.52 -7.69 -1.13
CA LEU A 99 -3.91 -7.56 0.26
C LEU A 99 -2.67 -7.13 1.04
N VAL A 100 -2.81 -6.10 1.86
CA VAL A 100 -1.70 -5.56 2.64
C VAL A 100 -2.11 -5.41 4.11
N ALA A 101 -1.12 -5.30 4.98
CA ALA A 101 -1.39 -5.13 6.41
C ALA A 101 -1.65 -3.67 6.80
N GLY A 102 -1.41 -2.75 5.91
CA GLY A 102 -1.60 -1.31 6.10
C GLY A 102 -0.93 -0.54 4.96
N GLY A 103 -1.14 0.75 4.92
CA GLY A 103 -0.48 1.62 3.94
C GLY A 103 -1.23 1.76 2.62
N GLY A 104 -2.43 1.20 2.50
CA GLY A 104 -3.16 1.22 1.23
C GLY A 104 -3.72 2.58 0.83
N TYR A 105 -3.93 3.49 1.78
CA TYR A 105 -4.44 4.83 1.49
C TYR A 105 -3.30 5.78 1.12
N ALA A 106 -2.55 5.43 0.09
CA ALA A 106 -1.41 6.19 -0.36
C ALA A 106 -1.18 5.99 -1.86
N GLU A 107 -0.41 6.87 -2.47
CA GLU A 107 -0.09 6.76 -3.89
C GLU A 107 0.86 5.61 -4.20
N VAL A 108 1.69 5.22 -3.23
CA VAL A 108 2.62 4.11 -3.37
C VAL A 108 2.49 3.21 -2.16
N CYS A 109 2.36 1.92 -2.39
CA CYS A 109 2.19 0.94 -1.32
C CYS A 109 3.18 -0.20 -1.50
N ALA A 110 3.88 -0.56 -0.41
CA ALA A 110 4.71 -1.76 -0.39
C ALA A 110 3.82 -2.95 -0.07
N ALA A 111 3.97 -4.03 -0.81
CA ALA A 111 3.18 -5.24 -0.63
C ALA A 111 4.07 -6.49 -0.72
N PRO A 112 3.84 -7.51 0.13
CA PRO A 112 4.51 -8.78 -0.06
C PRO A 112 4.20 -9.34 -1.44
N VAL A 113 5.22 -9.82 -2.14
CA VAL A 113 5.04 -10.38 -3.49
C VAL A 113 3.99 -11.49 -3.48
N GLY A 114 3.99 -12.34 -2.45
CA GLY A 114 3.04 -13.44 -2.32
C GLY A 114 1.59 -13.02 -2.08
N GLN A 115 1.33 -11.75 -1.81
CA GLN A 115 -0.02 -11.23 -1.62
C GLN A 115 -0.53 -10.50 -2.86
N CYS A 116 0.25 -10.48 -3.93
CA CYS A 116 -0.10 -9.78 -5.15
C CYS A 116 -0.65 -10.76 -6.18
N LEU A 117 -1.76 -10.40 -6.80
CA LEU A 117 -2.41 -11.17 -7.85
C LEU A 117 -2.54 -10.30 -9.10
N PRO A 118 -2.38 -10.87 -10.30
CA PRO A 118 -2.72 -10.13 -11.51
C PRO A 118 -4.18 -9.69 -11.48
N VAL A 119 -4.45 -8.50 -11.97
CA VAL A 119 -5.84 -8.05 -12.14
C VAL A 119 -6.51 -8.98 -13.16
N PRO A 120 -7.67 -9.56 -12.84
CA PRO A 120 -8.34 -10.48 -13.75
C PRO A 120 -8.67 -9.84 -15.10
N THR A 121 -8.55 -10.62 -16.16
CA THR A 121 -8.88 -10.18 -17.51
C THR A 121 -10.32 -9.67 -17.56
N GLY A 122 -10.51 -8.50 -18.18
CA GLY A 122 -11.83 -7.91 -18.31
C GLY A 122 -12.22 -6.96 -17.19
N LEU A 123 -11.39 -6.86 -16.13
CA LEU A 123 -11.61 -5.90 -15.06
C LEU A 123 -10.67 -4.70 -15.23
N THR A 124 -11.17 -3.52 -14.86
CA THR A 124 -10.36 -2.31 -14.77
C THR A 124 -9.98 -2.05 -13.32
N MET A 125 -9.05 -1.14 -13.12
CA MET A 125 -8.68 -0.71 -11.77
C MET A 125 -9.84 0.01 -11.07
#